data_3cf1252cb615b74b1c6de350c67e2281
#
_entry.id   3cf1252cb615b74b1c6de350c67e2281
#
_cell.length_a   1.000
_cell.length_b   1.000
_cell.length_c   1.000
_cell.angle_alpha   90.00
_cell.angle_beta   90.00
_cell.angle_gamma   90.00
#
_symmetry.space_group_name_H-M   'P 1'
#
loop_
_entity.id
_entity.type
_entity.pdbx_description
1 polymer ?
#
loop_
_entity_poly.entity_id
_entity_poly.type
_entity_poly.pdbx_seq_one_letter_code
_entity_poly.pdbx_strand_id
1 'polypeptide(L)'
;MPTPTPPIYFGGASPAAEAIAAEHVDVYLAWGEPPTMVAERIERMRELAAAKGRALTYGIRFHVITRSTSAEAWAIANDMLAHMTPEAIAEAQTDFSTTMSEGQRRMAELHAGDTAKLEVHPNVWAGIGLVRGGAGTALVGSYEEVAERISEYHELGFDEFILSGYPHLEEAYWFGEGVLPILRDQGLVEGATNQPANISTFR
;
A
#
# COMPACT_ATOMS: atom_id res chain seq x y z
N MET A 1 13.80 20.43 21.16
CA MET A 1 13.14 19.75 20.03
C MET A 1 14.20 19.45 18.99
N PRO A 2 14.12 18.30 18.29
CA PRO A 2 15.06 18.03 17.21
C PRO A 2 14.94 19.10 16.12
N THR A 3 16.07 19.44 15.51
CA THR A 3 16.13 20.38 14.39
C THR A 3 16.93 19.68 13.27
N PRO A 4 16.37 19.39 12.10
CA PRO A 4 14.98 19.70 11.68
C PRO A 4 13.94 18.84 12.41
N THR A 5 12.69 19.31 12.45
CA THR A 5 11.54 18.51 12.92
C THR A 5 11.35 17.31 11.99
N PRO A 6 11.15 16.09 12.52
CA PRO A 6 10.86 14.93 11.68
C PRO A 6 9.58 15.15 10.84
N PRO A 7 9.50 14.63 9.62
CA PRO A 7 8.28 14.70 8.81
C PRO A 7 7.12 13.95 9.48
N ILE A 8 5.93 14.51 9.38
CA ILE A 8 4.72 13.95 9.96
C ILE A 8 3.97 13.18 8.87
N TYR A 9 3.81 11.88 9.10
CA TYR A 9 3.03 10.98 8.27
C TYR A 9 1.65 10.76 8.88
N PHE A 10 0.62 10.80 8.06
CA PHE A 10 -0.75 10.57 8.55
C PHE A 10 -1.60 9.88 7.49
N GLY A 11 -2.35 8.87 7.92
CA GLY A 11 -3.34 8.16 7.11
C GLY A 11 -4.73 8.30 7.69
N GLY A 12 -5.68 8.77 6.90
CA GLY A 12 -7.07 8.88 7.30
C GLY A 12 -7.94 9.23 6.11
N ALA A 13 -9.07 8.54 5.94
CA ALA A 13 -9.94 8.66 4.76
C ALA A 13 -11.26 9.37 5.05
N SER A 14 -11.51 9.79 6.29
CA SER A 14 -12.70 10.58 6.61
C SER A 14 -12.50 12.06 6.25
N PRO A 15 -13.58 12.81 5.94
CA PRO A 15 -13.47 14.24 5.63
C PRO A 15 -12.76 15.07 6.72
N ALA A 16 -12.98 14.73 7.99
CA ALA A 16 -12.27 15.38 9.10
C ALA A 16 -10.78 15.07 9.11
N ALA A 17 -10.39 13.81 8.83
CA ALA A 17 -9.01 13.40 8.75
C ALA A 17 -8.30 14.05 7.55
N GLU A 18 -8.94 14.11 6.39
CA GLU A 18 -8.40 14.78 5.20
C GLU A 18 -8.17 16.29 5.44
N ALA A 19 -9.10 16.97 6.12
CA ALA A 19 -8.94 18.38 6.48
C ALA A 19 -7.73 18.63 7.40
N ILE A 20 -7.55 17.79 8.42
CA ILE A 20 -6.40 17.85 9.34
C ILE A 20 -5.10 17.54 8.59
N ALA A 21 -5.11 16.52 7.74
CA ALA A 21 -3.93 16.17 6.94
C ALA A 21 -3.50 17.34 6.06
N ALA A 22 -4.43 17.95 5.33
CA ALA A 22 -4.13 19.09 4.45
C ALA A 22 -3.48 20.27 5.19
N GLU A 23 -3.76 20.45 6.47
CA GLU A 23 -3.26 21.58 7.27
C GLU A 23 -1.95 21.28 8.01
N HIS A 24 -1.72 20.03 8.44
CA HIS A 24 -0.69 19.77 9.46
C HIS A 24 0.35 18.71 9.09
N VAL A 25 0.15 17.88 8.06
CA VAL A 25 1.08 16.78 7.78
C VAL A 25 2.01 17.09 6.61
N ASP A 26 3.11 16.36 6.53
CA ASP A 26 4.07 16.44 5.43
C ASP A 26 3.79 15.36 4.38
N VAL A 27 3.40 14.17 4.84
CA VAL A 27 3.11 13.02 3.97
C VAL A 27 1.72 12.48 4.27
N TYR A 28 0.84 12.49 3.26
CA TYR A 28 -0.48 11.86 3.35
C TYR A 28 -0.42 10.43 2.84
N LEU A 29 -0.84 9.47 3.68
CA LEU A 29 -0.82 8.05 3.39
C LEU A 29 -2.19 7.53 2.98
N ALA A 30 -2.25 6.87 1.83
CA ALA A 30 -3.43 6.16 1.36
C ALA A 30 -3.30 4.64 1.53
N TRP A 31 -4.43 3.96 1.62
CA TRP A 31 -4.51 2.52 1.42
C TRP A 31 -4.39 2.19 -0.07
N GLY A 32 -3.88 1.00 -0.37
CA GLY A 32 -3.76 0.48 -1.74
C GLY A 32 -5.11 0.14 -2.35
N GLU A 33 -5.93 1.14 -2.62
CA GLU A 33 -7.17 0.99 -3.39
C GLU A 33 -6.85 0.96 -4.91
N PRO A 34 -7.79 0.49 -5.76
CA PRO A 34 -7.63 0.58 -7.21
C PRO A 34 -7.26 1.98 -7.71
N PRO A 35 -6.49 2.12 -8.81
CA PRO A 35 -5.98 3.40 -9.31
C PRO A 35 -7.02 4.50 -9.45
N THR A 36 -8.21 4.19 -9.96
CA THR A 36 -9.30 5.16 -10.12
C THR A 36 -9.77 5.75 -8.79
N MET A 37 -9.82 4.94 -7.73
CA MET A 37 -10.29 5.38 -6.41
C MET A 37 -9.25 6.25 -5.70
N VAL A 38 -7.96 5.91 -5.83
CA VAL A 38 -6.89 6.71 -5.21
C VAL A 38 -6.63 8.00 -5.98
N ALA A 39 -6.80 8.02 -7.30
CA ALA A 39 -6.67 9.22 -8.12
C ALA A 39 -7.64 10.32 -7.68
N GLU A 40 -8.91 9.98 -7.49
CA GLU A 40 -9.92 10.92 -7.00
C GLU A 40 -9.57 11.48 -5.61
N ARG A 41 -9.03 10.64 -4.73
CA ARG A 41 -8.62 11.05 -3.39
C ARG A 41 -7.40 11.97 -3.42
N ILE A 42 -6.39 11.63 -4.20
CA ILE A 42 -5.17 12.46 -4.33
C ILE A 42 -5.51 13.83 -4.88
N GLU A 43 -6.38 13.91 -5.89
CA GLU A 43 -6.79 15.19 -6.44
C GLU A 43 -7.50 16.05 -5.38
N ARG A 44 -8.45 15.47 -4.68
CA ARG A 44 -9.13 16.16 -3.57
C ARG A 44 -8.15 16.61 -2.47
N MET A 45 -7.17 15.79 -2.13
CA MET A 45 -6.15 16.15 -1.14
C MET A 45 -5.24 17.27 -1.63
N ARG A 46 -4.88 17.29 -2.93
CA ARG A 46 -4.14 18.40 -3.56
C ARG A 46 -4.90 19.72 -3.44
N GLU A 47 -6.20 19.71 -3.77
CA GLU A 47 -7.06 20.88 -3.64
C GLU A 47 -7.15 21.40 -2.20
N LEU A 48 -7.35 20.48 -1.24
CA LEU A 48 -7.45 20.84 0.19
C LEU A 48 -6.13 21.43 0.71
N ALA A 49 -4.99 20.86 0.35
CA ALA A 49 -3.67 21.37 0.75
C ALA A 49 -3.36 22.71 0.07
N ALA A 50 -3.65 22.85 -1.23
CA ALA A 50 -3.47 24.11 -1.96
C ALA A 50 -4.30 25.24 -1.38
N ALA A 51 -5.54 24.99 -0.92
CA ALA A 51 -6.38 25.95 -0.22
C ALA A 51 -5.76 26.46 1.11
N LYS A 52 -4.82 25.68 1.67
CA LYS A 52 -4.02 26.03 2.87
C LYS A 52 -2.64 26.60 2.51
N GLY A 53 -2.33 26.81 1.23
CA GLY A 53 -1.03 27.26 0.74
C GLY A 53 0.08 26.21 0.91
N ARG A 54 -0.28 24.93 0.94
CA ARG A 54 0.64 23.81 1.16
C ARG A 54 0.68 22.85 -0.02
N ALA A 55 1.78 22.12 -0.14
CA ALA A 55 1.91 20.92 -0.95
C ALA A 55 2.24 19.74 -0.02
N LEU A 56 1.73 18.56 -0.32
CA LEU A 56 1.98 17.33 0.42
C LEU A 56 2.74 16.35 -0.46
N THR A 57 3.53 15.48 0.16
CA THR A 57 3.99 14.24 -0.45
C THR A 57 2.92 13.17 -0.24
N TYR A 58 2.78 12.26 -1.19
CA TYR A 58 1.77 11.19 -1.12
C TYR A 58 2.42 9.83 -1.03
N GLY A 59 1.98 9.04 -0.05
CA GLY A 59 2.42 7.66 0.14
C GLY A 59 1.25 6.69 0.04
N ILE A 60 1.53 5.46 -0.40
CA ILE A 60 0.54 4.40 -0.52
C ILE A 60 1.06 3.11 0.10
N ARG A 61 0.15 2.35 0.73
CA ARG A 61 0.51 1.10 1.41
C ARG A 61 -0.06 -0.10 0.71
N PHE A 62 0.81 -1.09 0.42
CA PHE A 62 0.46 -2.40 -0.10
C PHE A 62 1.13 -3.53 0.69
N HIS A 63 0.55 -4.73 0.60
CA HIS A 63 1.33 -5.95 0.69
C HIS A 63 1.92 -6.28 -0.67
N VAL A 64 2.95 -7.14 -0.68
CA VAL A 64 3.56 -7.63 -1.93
C VAL A 64 3.70 -9.14 -1.84
N ILE A 65 3.34 -9.82 -2.92
CA ILE A 65 3.60 -11.24 -3.16
C ILE A 65 4.18 -11.31 -4.57
N THR A 66 5.51 -11.39 -4.69
CA THR A 66 6.17 -11.35 -5.99
C THR A 66 7.15 -12.51 -6.17
N ARG A 67 7.20 -13.07 -7.38
CA ARG A 67 8.10 -14.17 -7.78
C ARG A 67 8.62 -13.93 -9.20
N SER A 68 9.45 -14.83 -9.67
CA SER A 68 9.98 -14.76 -11.04
C SER A 68 8.89 -14.91 -12.10
N THR A 69 7.76 -15.52 -11.77
CA THR A 69 6.61 -15.68 -12.65
C THR A 69 5.31 -15.30 -11.97
N SER A 70 4.36 -14.77 -12.74
CA SER A 70 3.01 -14.47 -12.28
C SER A 70 2.33 -15.70 -11.66
N ALA A 71 2.47 -16.86 -12.29
CA ALA A 71 1.86 -18.10 -11.81
C ALA A 71 2.34 -18.52 -10.42
N GLU A 72 3.64 -18.37 -10.12
CA GLU A 72 4.18 -18.66 -8.78
C GLU A 72 3.65 -17.70 -7.73
N ALA A 73 3.59 -16.40 -8.02
CA ALA A 73 3.06 -15.41 -7.08
C ALA A 73 1.59 -15.65 -6.77
N TRP A 74 0.76 -15.88 -7.80
CA TRP A 74 -0.66 -16.18 -7.62
C TRP A 74 -0.92 -17.52 -6.94
N ALA A 75 -0.05 -18.52 -7.12
CA ALA A 75 -0.15 -19.78 -6.37
C ALA A 75 -0.03 -19.55 -4.86
N ILE A 76 0.87 -18.68 -4.43
CA ILE A 76 1.03 -18.30 -3.01
C ILE A 76 -0.21 -17.55 -2.50
N ALA A 77 -0.72 -16.58 -3.25
CA ALA A 77 -1.93 -15.85 -2.87
C ALA A 77 -3.14 -16.79 -2.71
N ASN A 78 -3.31 -17.71 -3.65
CA ASN A 78 -4.38 -18.73 -3.61
C ASN A 78 -4.20 -19.71 -2.45
N ASP A 79 -2.97 -20.12 -2.14
CA ASP A 79 -2.67 -21.01 -1.01
C ASP A 79 -3.01 -20.34 0.33
N MET A 80 -2.73 -19.06 0.50
CA MET A 80 -3.13 -18.30 1.68
C MET A 80 -4.65 -18.34 1.88
N LEU A 81 -5.44 -18.19 0.81
CA LEU A 81 -6.90 -18.27 0.88
C LEU A 81 -7.40 -19.70 1.14
N ALA A 82 -6.76 -20.71 0.58
CA ALA A 82 -7.16 -22.11 0.73
C ALA A 82 -7.10 -22.58 2.20
N HIS A 83 -6.28 -21.91 3.01
CA HIS A 83 -6.19 -22.18 4.45
C HIS A 83 -7.21 -21.38 5.29
N MET A 84 -8.00 -20.51 4.70
CA MET A 84 -9.04 -19.75 5.40
C MET A 84 -10.35 -20.55 5.47
N THR A 85 -10.89 -20.68 6.68
CA THR A 85 -12.22 -21.29 6.82
C THR A 85 -13.33 -20.26 6.56
N PRO A 86 -14.53 -20.70 6.12
CA PRO A 86 -15.67 -19.79 5.98
C PRO A 86 -15.98 -19.01 7.26
N GLU A 87 -15.79 -19.63 8.42
CA GLU A 87 -16.02 -19.02 9.74
C GLU A 87 -15.00 -17.90 9.99
N ALA A 88 -13.71 -18.11 9.70
CA ALA A 88 -12.67 -17.09 9.83
C ALA A 88 -12.90 -15.90 8.90
N ILE A 89 -13.37 -16.15 7.69
CA ILE A 89 -13.76 -15.10 6.72
C ILE A 89 -14.95 -14.29 7.28
N ALA A 90 -15.97 -14.96 7.80
CA ALA A 90 -17.15 -14.31 8.38
C ALA A 90 -16.80 -13.49 9.65
N GLU A 91 -15.90 -13.97 10.49
CA GLU A 91 -15.39 -13.23 11.64
C GLU A 91 -14.64 -11.98 11.22
N ALA A 92 -13.70 -12.08 10.26
CA ALA A 92 -13.00 -10.95 9.72
C ALA A 92 -13.95 -9.89 9.12
N GLN A 93 -15.00 -10.31 8.41
CA GLN A 93 -16.04 -9.43 7.88
C GLN A 93 -16.81 -8.71 8.99
N THR A 94 -17.13 -9.40 10.08
CA THR A 94 -17.84 -8.83 11.22
C THR A 94 -17.00 -7.77 11.91
N ASP A 95 -15.73 -8.04 12.14
CA ASP A 95 -14.79 -7.10 12.75
C ASP A 95 -14.64 -5.83 11.90
N PHE A 96 -14.55 -5.96 10.57
CA PHE A 96 -14.51 -4.82 9.67
C PHE A 96 -15.80 -4.01 9.64
N SER A 97 -16.96 -4.65 9.77
CA SER A 97 -18.26 -3.95 9.78
C SER A 97 -18.46 -3.10 11.04
N THR A 98 -17.79 -3.43 12.12
CA THR A 98 -17.86 -2.70 13.41
C THR A 98 -16.79 -1.62 13.55
N THR A 99 -15.82 -1.56 12.62
CA THR A 99 -14.73 -0.57 12.68
C THR A 99 -15.24 0.85 12.43
N MET A 100 -14.74 1.80 13.20
CA MET A 100 -14.96 3.24 12.97
C MET A 100 -13.97 3.81 11.92
N SER A 101 -13.06 3.00 11.37
CA SER A 101 -12.10 3.43 10.37
C SER A 101 -12.70 3.41 8.97
N GLU A 102 -12.88 4.57 8.37
CA GLU A 102 -13.34 4.74 6.99
C GLU A 102 -12.44 3.99 6.00
N GLY A 103 -11.12 4.03 6.21
CA GLY A 103 -10.17 3.31 5.35
C GLY A 103 -10.36 1.79 5.40
N GLN A 104 -10.55 1.22 6.60
CA GLN A 104 -10.79 -0.22 6.75
C GLN A 104 -12.13 -0.64 6.14
N ARG A 105 -13.19 0.17 6.34
CA ARG A 105 -14.50 -0.09 5.74
C ARG A 105 -14.42 -0.14 4.21
N ARG A 106 -13.71 0.80 3.58
CA ARG A 106 -13.49 0.82 2.13
C ARG A 106 -12.71 -0.38 1.63
N MET A 107 -11.71 -0.85 2.39
CA MET A 107 -10.99 -2.08 2.03
C MET A 107 -11.90 -3.31 2.07
N ALA A 108 -12.76 -3.41 3.07
CA ALA A 108 -13.75 -4.49 3.15
C ALA A 108 -14.78 -4.46 2.00
N GLU A 109 -15.16 -3.26 1.56
CA GLU A 109 -16.08 -3.08 0.43
C GLU A 109 -15.50 -3.57 -0.91
N LEU A 110 -14.17 -3.57 -1.09
CA LEU A 110 -13.52 -4.03 -2.32
C LEU A 110 -13.83 -5.50 -2.65
N HIS A 111 -13.98 -6.34 -1.65
CA HIS A 111 -14.27 -7.77 -1.84
C HIS A 111 -15.66 -8.17 -1.33
N ALA A 112 -16.26 -7.40 -0.41
CA ALA A 112 -17.58 -7.66 0.18
C ALA A 112 -17.79 -9.13 0.63
N GLY A 113 -16.71 -9.84 1.01
CA GLY A 113 -16.71 -11.26 1.32
C GLY A 113 -16.79 -12.22 0.13
N ASP A 114 -16.84 -11.70 -1.10
CA ASP A 114 -16.84 -12.52 -2.32
C ASP A 114 -15.40 -12.95 -2.67
N THR A 115 -15.09 -14.22 -2.40
CA THR A 115 -13.78 -14.80 -2.72
C THR A 115 -13.55 -15.07 -4.20
N ALA A 116 -14.56 -14.89 -5.05
CA ALA A 116 -14.45 -15.10 -6.50
C ALA A 116 -13.95 -13.86 -7.26
N LYS A 117 -13.97 -12.68 -6.62
CA LYS A 117 -13.62 -11.39 -7.25
C LYS A 117 -12.63 -10.59 -6.40
N LEU A 118 -11.52 -11.21 -6.08
CA LEU A 118 -10.51 -10.60 -5.21
C LEU A 118 -9.45 -9.80 -5.97
N GLU A 119 -9.25 -10.05 -7.26
CA GLU A 119 -8.43 -9.19 -8.10
C GLU A 119 -9.27 -7.98 -8.53
N VAL A 120 -9.06 -6.85 -7.85
CA VAL A 120 -9.86 -5.62 -7.98
C VAL A 120 -9.31 -4.67 -9.05
N HIS A 121 -8.09 -4.90 -9.50
CA HIS A 121 -7.38 -4.29 -10.62
C HIS A 121 -6.28 -5.27 -11.03
N PRO A 122 -5.76 -5.28 -12.26
CA PRO A 122 -4.67 -6.17 -12.65
C PRO A 122 -3.55 -6.17 -11.61
N ASN A 123 -3.20 -7.34 -11.08
CA ASN A 123 -2.20 -7.55 -10.03
C ASN A 123 -2.49 -6.86 -8.67
N VAL A 124 -3.68 -6.28 -8.45
CA VAL A 124 -4.11 -5.71 -7.16
C VAL A 124 -5.14 -6.63 -6.52
N TRP A 125 -4.73 -7.32 -5.48
CA TRP A 125 -5.50 -8.39 -4.84
C TRP A 125 -6.02 -7.98 -3.45
N ALA A 126 -7.34 -7.95 -3.29
CA ALA A 126 -8.00 -7.62 -2.03
C ALA A 126 -8.07 -8.79 -1.03
N GLY A 127 -7.73 -10.02 -1.46
CA GLY A 127 -7.81 -11.21 -0.62
C GLY A 127 -6.88 -11.20 0.59
N ILE A 128 -5.80 -10.42 0.57
CA ILE A 128 -4.93 -10.27 1.74
C ILE A 128 -5.68 -9.69 2.95
N GLY A 129 -6.71 -8.88 2.72
CA GLY A 129 -7.58 -8.35 3.77
C GLY A 129 -8.38 -9.42 4.49
N LEU A 130 -8.69 -10.55 3.82
CA LEU A 130 -9.34 -11.71 4.43
C LEU A 130 -8.37 -12.56 5.25
N VAL A 131 -7.11 -12.64 4.81
CA VAL A 131 -6.07 -13.44 5.48
C VAL A 131 -5.55 -12.72 6.74
N ARG A 132 -5.48 -11.41 6.71
CA ARG A 132 -4.93 -10.59 7.79
C ARG A 132 -5.77 -9.34 8.01
N GLY A 133 -6.39 -9.24 9.17
CA GLY A 133 -7.11 -8.04 9.58
C GLY A 133 -6.24 -6.78 9.53
N GLY A 134 -6.79 -5.67 9.00
CA GLY A 134 -6.09 -4.40 8.85
C GLY A 134 -5.08 -4.36 7.68
N ALA A 135 -5.00 -5.41 6.86
CA ALA A 135 -4.34 -5.34 5.57
C ALA A 135 -5.27 -4.68 4.55
N GLY A 136 -4.70 -3.91 3.63
CA GLY A 136 -5.44 -3.36 2.49
C GLY A 136 -5.50 -4.35 1.34
N THR A 137 -4.76 -4.05 0.27
CA THR A 137 -4.57 -4.93 -0.88
C THR A 137 -3.12 -5.39 -0.97
N ALA A 138 -2.87 -6.39 -1.82
CA ALA A 138 -1.54 -6.83 -2.18
C ALA A 138 -1.28 -6.62 -3.67
N LEU A 139 -0.05 -6.26 -4.01
CA LEU A 139 0.47 -6.39 -5.37
C LEU A 139 0.92 -7.84 -5.55
N VAL A 140 0.30 -8.56 -6.50
CA VAL A 140 0.58 -9.98 -6.74
C VAL A 140 0.97 -10.18 -8.19
N GLY A 141 2.16 -10.73 -8.44
CA GLY A 141 2.59 -10.96 -9.82
C GLY A 141 4.08 -11.25 -9.98
N SER A 142 4.53 -11.30 -11.23
CA SER A 142 5.95 -11.33 -11.55
C SER A 142 6.65 -10.05 -11.11
N TYR A 143 7.97 -10.04 -11.15
CA TYR A 143 8.74 -8.84 -10.82
C TYR A 143 8.38 -7.66 -11.74
N GLU A 144 8.18 -7.94 -13.02
CA GLU A 144 7.80 -6.95 -14.02
C GLU A 144 6.37 -6.41 -13.79
N GLU A 145 5.42 -7.31 -13.50
CA GLU A 145 4.04 -6.94 -13.23
C GLU A 145 3.91 -6.06 -11.98
N VAL A 146 4.66 -6.40 -10.92
CA VAL A 146 4.67 -5.59 -9.68
C VAL A 146 5.35 -4.24 -9.93
N ALA A 147 6.47 -4.20 -10.69
CA ALA A 147 7.11 -2.95 -11.06
C ALA A 147 6.19 -2.06 -11.90
N GLU A 148 5.43 -2.64 -12.85
CA GLU A 148 4.45 -1.93 -13.66
C GLU A 148 3.34 -1.30 -12.79
N ARG A 149 2.82 -2.02 -11.81
CA ARG A 149 1.82 -1.46 -10.88
C ARG A 149 2.39 -0.33 -10.03
N ILE A 150 3.60 -0.46 -9.53
CA ILE A 150 4.26 0.62 -8.80
C ILE A 150 4.42 1.86 -9.69
N SER A 151 4.85 1.67 -10.94
CA SER A 151 4.97 2.76 -11.92
C SER A 151 3.64 3.45 -12.18
N GLU A 152 2.54 2.69 -12.35
CA GLU A 152 1.20 3.23 -12.52
C GLU A 152 0.76 4.10 -11.33
N TYR A 153 0.97 3.65 -10.10
CA TYR A 153 0.65 4.46 -8.93
C TYR A 153 1.56 5.68 -8.80
N HIS A 154 2.83 5.56 -9.18
CA HIS A 154 3.73 6.71 -9.22
C HIS A 154 3.26 7.78 -10.21
N GLU A 155 2.79 7.39 -11.39
CA GLU A 155 2.22 8.31 -12.39
C GLU A 155 0.98 9.06 -11.87
N LEU A 156 0.23 8.48 -10.93
CA LEU A 156 -0.87 9.16 -10.22
C LEU A 156 -0.38 10.19 -9.21
N GLY A 157 0.92 10.17 -8.87
CA GLY A 157 1.57 11.11 -7.96
C GLY A 157 1.84 10.56 -6.58
N PHE A 158 1.98 9.25 -6.44
CA PHE A 158 2.54 8.65 -5.23
C PHE A 158 4.07 8.60 -5.31
N ASP A 159 4.72 9.22 -4.35
CA ASP A 159 6.20 9.28 -4.27
C ASP A 159 6.74 8.23 -3.30
N GLU A 160 5.92 7.76 -2.35
CA GLU A 160 6.33 6.85 -1.30
C GLU A 160 5.48 5.57 -1.30
N PHE A 161 6.15 4.42 -1.21
CA PHE A 161 5.51 3.10 -1.17
C PHE A 161 5.87 2.39 0.12
N ILE A 162 4.87 2.15 0.98
CA ILE A 162 5.02 1.38 2.20
C ILE A 162 4.64 -0.06 1.89
N LEU A 163 5.65 -0.89 1.71
CA LEU A 163 5.48 -2.27 1.30
C LEU A 163 5.68 -3.22 2.47
N SER A 164 4.84 -4.21 2.59
CA SER A 164 4.97 -5.28 3.57
C SER A 164 4.72 -6.64 2.92
N GLY A 165 5.39 -7.66 3.42
CA GLY A 165 5.23 -9.03 2.95
C GLY A 165 4.73 -9.96 4.05
N TYR A 166 4.39 -11.17 3.66
CA TYR A 166 4.02 -12.23 4.60
C TYR A 166 4.43 -13.59 4.04
N PRO A 167 5.55 -14.17 4.54
CA PRO A 167 6.46 -13.68 5.60
C PRO A 167 7.25 -12.42 5.20
N HIS A 168 7.53 -11.55 6.18
CA HIS A 168 8.12 -10.24 5.89
C HIS A 168 9.53 -10.30 5.30
N LEU A 169 10.39 -11.16 5.85
CA LEU A 169 11.79 -11.22 5.47
C LEU A 169 11.95 -11.77 4.05
N GLU A 170 11.27 -12.87 3.75
CA GLU A 170 11.33 -13.54 2.46
C GLU A 170 10.80 -12.62 1.35
N GLU A 171 9.66 -11.97 1.56
CA GLU A 171 9.11 -11.03 0.58
C GLU A 171 10.01 -9.80 0.37
N ALA A 172 10.72 -9.33 1.41
CA ALA A 172 11.68 -8.26 1.27
C ALA A 172 12.85 -8.65 0.34
N TYR A 173 13.32 -9.90 0.41
CA TYR A 173 14.34 -10.41 -0.52
C TYR A 173 13.80 -10.53 -1.94
N TRP A 174 12.64 -11.15 -2.14
CA TRP A 174 12.04 -11.28 -3.48
C TRP A 174 11.83 -9.92 -4.13
N PHE A 175 11.30 -8.96 -3.39
CA PHE A 175 11.13 -7.59 -3.86
C PHE A 175 12.47 -6.90 -4.14
N GLY A 176 13.41 -7.01 -3.21
CA GLY A 176 14.71 -6.35 -3.28
C GLY A 176 15.59 -6.84 -4.44
N GLU A 177 15.55 -8.15 -4.71
CA GLU A 177 16.36 -8.78 -5.76
C GLU A 177 15.66 -8.81 -7.12
N GLY A 178 14.33 -8.83 -7.15
CA GLY A 178 13.55 -8.92 -8.38
C GLY A 178 13.00 -7.58 -8.86
N VAL A 179 12.24 -6.87 -8.02
CA VAL A 179 11.50 -5.66 -8.42
C VAL A 179 12.34 -4.40 -8.38
N LEU A 180 13.13 -4.19 -7.31
CA LEU A 180 13.94 -2.96 -7.18
C LEU A 180 14.91 -2.72 -8.33
N PRO A 181 15.59 -3.73 -8.93
CA PRO A 181 16.42 -3.49 -10.11
C PRO A 181 15.62 -2.91 -11.28
N ILE A 182 14.42 -3.42 -11.53
CA ILE A 182 13.55 -2.93 -12.62
C ILE A 182 13.17 -1.47 -12.37
N LEU A 183 12.74 -1.13 -11.16
CA LEU A 183 12.38 0.25 -10.80
C LEU A 183 13.58 1.21 -10.88
N ARG A 184 14.80 0.75 -10.59
CA ARG A 184 16.04 1.53 -10.79
C ARG A 184 16.33 1.78 -12.26
N ASP A 185 16.18 0.76 -13.09
CA ASP A 185 16.38 0.88 -14.54
C ASP A 185 15.36 1.84 -15.18
N GLN A 186 14.17 1.93 -14.59
CA GLN A 186 13.13 2.92 -14.95
C GLN A 186 13.39 4.32 -14.36
N GLY A 187 14.39 4.47 -13.49
CA GLY A 187 14.70 5.76 -12.85
C GLY A 187 13.75 6.16 -11.72
N LEU A 188 12.90 5.24 -11.23
CA LEU A 188 11.92 5.49 -10.17
C LEU A 188 12.51 5.36 -8.77
N VAL A 189 13.64 4.68 -8.63
CA VAL A 189 14.33 4.51 -7.35
C VAL A 189 15.81 4.85 -7.56
N GLU A 190 16.34 5.70 -6.70
CA GLU A 190 17.78 5.99 -6.71
C GLU A 190 18.59 4.71 -6.47
N GLY A 191 19.69 4.54 -7.21
CA GLY A 191 20.63 3.47 -6.98
C GLY A 191 21.14 3.53 -5.54
N ALA A 192 21.33 2.38 -4.89
CA ALA A 192 21.95 2.34 -3.58
C ALA A 192 23.32 3.06 -3.67
N THR A 193 23.38 4.29 -3.19
CA THR A 193 24.67 4.92 -2.95
C THR A 193 25.32 4.06 -1.87
N ASN A 194 26.56 3.60 -2.12
CA ASN A 194 27.40 2.89 -1.15
C ASN A 194 27.79 3.82 0.04
N GLN A 195 26.88 4.63 0.52
CA GLN A 195 27.05 5.29 1.80
C GLN A 195 26.63 4.29 2.88
N PRO A 196 27.54 3.95 3.81
CA PRO A 196 27.17 3.17 4.97
C PRO A 196 26.00 3.91 5.63
N ALA A 197 24.92 3.18 5.91
CA ALA A 197 23.80 3.71 6.65
C ALA A 197 24.33 4.46 7.88
N ASN A 198 24.07 5.75 7.95
CA ASN A 198 24.42 6.56 9.12
C ASN A 198 23.45 6.12 10.23
N ILE A 199 23.76 4.97 10.82
CA ILE A 199 23.11 4.53 12.05
C ILE A 199 23.60 5.50 13.12
N SER A 200 22.89 6.60 13.30
CA SER A 200 23.08 7.44 14.48
C SER A 200 22.72 6.58 15.68
N THR A 201 23.75 6.05 16.33
CA THR A 201 23.61 5.40 17.63
C THR A 201 22.92 6.39 18.55
N PHE A 202 21.69 6.09 18.93
CA PHE A 202 21.07 6.74 20.07
C PHE A 202 21.94 6.45 21.30
N ARG A 203 22.56 7.47 21.85
CA ARG A 203 23.10 7.50 23.20
C ARG A 203 22.08 8.07 24.16
#